data_706165ee9e1995e25567e3e503fc27cc
#
_entry.id   706165ee9e1995e25567e3e503fc27cc
#
_cell.length_a   1.000
_cell.length_b   1.000
_cell.length_c   1.000
_cell.angle_alpha   90.00
_cell.angle_beta   90.00
_cell.angle_gamma   90.00
#
_symmetry.space_group_name_H-M   'P 1'
#
loop_
_entity.id
_entity.type
_entity.pdbx_description
1 polymer ?
#
loop_
_entity_poly.entity_id
_entity_poly.type
_entity_poly.pdbx_seq_one_letter_code
_entity_poly.pdbx_strand_id
1 'polypeptide(L)'
;MPKNLFQNVIFTLMMSFLMVYVMICYNISLNIGGMSNKVFLMAFGEMKIMWPVAFLLEFFIVDKLAHALAFRMVTPNDRPIVITLAISAMSICIMCPVMSLIATVLFKNAGSNIISTWFQTTFFNFPVAFFWQMFYCGPCIRFIFGKMFPNKENAVEKNVVTE
;
A
#
# COMPACT_ATOMS: atom_id res chain seq x y z
N MET A 1 11.25 -10.11 5.90
CA MET A 1 9.80 -10.43 5.85
C MET A 1 9.31 -10.73 7.25
N PRO A 2 8.07 -10.39 7.63
CA PRO A 2 7.54 -10.71 8.95
C PRO A 2 7.51 -12.22 9.17
N LYS A 3 8.01 -12.68 10.31
CA LYS A 3 8.07 -14.11 10.67
C LYS A 3 6.88 -14.54 11.54
N ASN A 4 6.21 -13.60 12.20
CA ASN A 4 5.11 -13.83 13.11
C ASN A 4 3.86 -13.04 12.69
N LEU A 5 2.67 -13.50 13.08
CA LEU A 5 1.41 -12.83 12.82
C LEU A 5 1.41 -11.38 13.34
N PHE A 6 1.97 -11.15 14.52
CA PHE A 6 2.12 -9.83 15.11
C PHE A 6 3.01 -8.89 14.26
N GLN A 7 4.12 -9.40 13.74
CA GLN A 7 5.00 -8.64 12.83
C GLN A 7 4.30 -8.33 11.51
N ASN A 8 3.49 -9.27 11.00
CA ASN A 8 2.71 -9.05 9.78
C ASN A 8 1.66 -7.96 9.98
N VAL A 9 0.95 -7.97 11.11
CA VAL A 9 -0.03 -6.92 11.46
C VAL A 9 0.64 -5.55 11.52
N ILE A 10 1.78 -5.41 12.20
CA ILE A 10 2.50 -4.13 12.29
C ILE A 10 2.99 -3.68 10.92
N PHE A 11 3.55 -4.59 10.12
CA PHE A 11 4.02 -4.30 8.78
C PHE A 11 2.89 -3.78 7.89
N THR A 12 1.76 -4.49 7.87
CA THR A 12 0.57 -4.12 7.10
C THR A 12 -0.02 -2.79 7.57
N LEU A 13 -0.04 -2.56 8.89
CA LEU A 13 -0.55 -1.32 9.49
C LEU A 13 0.29 -0.10 9.07
N MET A 14 1.62 -0.22 9.09
CA MET A 14 2.52 0.84 8.65
C MET A 14 2.41 1.08 7.13
N MET A 15 2.33 -0.01 6.36
CA MET A 15 2.23 0.03 4.90
C MET A 15 0.93 0.71 4.47
N SER A 16 -0.21 0.28 5.03
CA SER A 16 -1.53 0.86 4.73
C SER A 16 -1.63 2.32 5.16
N PHE A 17 -1.07 2.68 6.32
CA PHE A 17 -1.05 4.06 6.79
C PHE A 17 -0.36 5.00 5.80
N LEU A 18 0.87 4.68 5.42
CA LEU A 18 1.67 5.52 4.52
C LEU A 18 1.04 5.59 3.12
N MET A 19 0.53 4.46 2.63
CA MET A 19 -0.10 4.37 1.32
C MET A 19 -1.40 5.19 1.26
N VAL A 20 -2.28 4.98 2.24
CA VAL A 20 -3.58 5.67 2.30
C VAL A 20 -3.41 7.17 2.45
N TYR A 21 -2.50 7.61 3.33
CA TYR A 21 -2.25 9.04 3.55
C TYR A 21 -1.85 9.75 2.25
N VAL A 22 -0.88 9.20 1.51
CA VAL A 22 -0.42 9.82 0.27
C VAL A 22 -1.49 9.78 -0.82
N MET A 23 -2.24 8.69 -0.92
CA MET A 23 -3.31 8.58 -1.90
C MET A 23 -4.48 9.53 -1.61
N ILE A 24 -4.81 9.77 -0.34
CA ILE A 24 -5.81 10.77 0.03
C ILE A 24 -5.30 12.18 -0.32
N CYS A 25 -4.07 12.52 0.04
CA CYS A 25 -3.47 13.82 -0.34
C CYS A 25 -3.51 14.02 -1.85
N TYR A 26 -3.16 13.00 -2.62
CA TYR A 26 -3.21 13.05 -4.08
C TYR A 26 -4.64 13.28 -4.61
N ASN A 27 -5.62 12.53 -4.13
CA ASN A 27 -7.01 12.69 -4.55
C ASN A 27 -7.60 14.06 -4.17
N ILE A 28 -7.32 14.57 -2.97
CA ILE A 28 -7.75 15.91 -2.56
C ILE A 28 -7.08 16.98 -3.43
N SER A 29 -5.78 16.83 -3.74
CA SER A 29 -5.08 17.79 -4.60
C SER A 29 -5.66 17.85 -6.01
N LEU A 30 -6.07 16.71 -6.57
CA LEU A 30 -6.76 16.65 -7.86
C LEU A 30 -8.13 17.35 -7.81
N ASN A 31 -8.87 17.19 -6.71
CA ASN A 31 -10.20 17.81 -6.55
C ASN A 31 -10.12 19.35 -6.40
N ILE A 32 -9.05 19.84 -5.75
CA ILE A 32 -8.84 21.28 -5.50
C ILE A 32 -8.10 21.95 -6.67
N GLY A 33 -7.48 21.16 -7.56
CA GLY A 33 -6.73 21.67 -8.70
C GLY A 33 -5.27 22.03 -8.37
N GLY A 34 -4.72 21.57 -7.23
CA GLY A 34 -3.32 21.78 -6.88
C GLY A 34 -2.95 21.38 -5.46
N MET A 35 -1.65 21.27 -5.21
CA MET A 35 -1.11 21.00 -3.87
C MET A 35 -1.10 22.28 -3.02
N SER A 36 -1.66 22.22 -1.82
CA SER A 36 -1.58 23.27 -0.81
C SER A 36 -1.42 22.67 0.58
N ASN A 37 -0.93 23.48 1.53
CA ASN A 37 -0.78 23.03 2.92
C ASN A 37 -2.12 22.58 3.55
N LYS A 38 -3.25 23.08 3.04
CA LYS A 38 -4.59 22.67 3.46
C LYS A 38 -4.90 21.21 3.10
N VAL A 39 -4.33 20.68 2.01
CA VAL A 39 -4.53 19.29 1.57
C VAL A 39 -4.10 18.31 2.65
N PHE A 40 -2.95 18.57 3.27
CA PHE A 40 -2.42 17.71 4.34
C PHE A 40 -3.33 17.65 5.57
N LEU A 41 -3.93 18.79 5.94
CA LEU A 41 -4.87 18.85 7.06
C LEU A 41 -6.19 18.16 6.72
N MET A 42 -6.72 18.37 5.51
CA MET A 42 -7.95 17.73 5.05
C MET A 42 -7.79 16.21 4.94
N ALA A 43 -6.60 15.75 4.54
CA ALA A 43 -6.28 14.33 4.45
C ALA A 43 -6.45 13.58 5.79
N PHE A 44 -6.14 14.23 6.92
CA PHE A 44 -6.37 13.63 8.24
C PHE A 44 -7.85 13.41 8.56
N GLY A 45 -8.73 14.25 8.02
CA GLY A 45 -10.18 14.07 8.16
C GLY A 45 -10.69 12.81 7.48
N GLU A 46 -10.31 12.61 6.21
CA GLU A 46 -10.69 11.42 5.43
C GLU A 46 -9.98 10.16 5.91
N MET A 47 -8.74 10.28 6.39
CA MET A 47 -7.93 9.16 6.86
C MET A 47 -8.56 8.40 8.03
N LYS A 48 -9.31 9.08 8.91
CA LYS A 48 -9.99 8.45 10.05
C LYS A 48 -10.95 7.32 9.62
N ILE A 49 -11.53 7.45 8.42
CA ILE A 49 -12.45 6.46 7.85
C ILE A 49 -11.70 5.53 6.89
N MET A 50 -10.91 6.11 6.00
CA MET A 50 -10.26 5.36 4.92
C MET A 50 -9.16 4.40 5.42
N TRP A 51 -8.40 4.79 6.43
CA TRP A 51 -7.31 3.95 6.94
C TRP A 51 -7.79 2.67 7.63
N PRO A 52 -8.77 2.67 8.57
CA PRO A 52 -9.28 1.43 9.13
C PRO A 52 -9.87 0.50 8.07
N VAL A 53 -10.60 1.06 7.10
CA VAL A 53 -11.18 0.29 6.00
C VAL A 53 -10.08 -0.33 5.13
N ALA A 54 -9.08 0.46 4.76
CA ALA A 54 -7.93 -0.01 3.99
C ALA A 54 -7.15 -1.12 4.71
N PHE A 55 -6.90 -0.94 6.01
CA PHE A 55 -6.21 -1.94 6.83
C PHE A 55 -6.97 -3.27 6.88
N LEU A 56 -8.27 -3.22 7.12
CA LEU A 56 -9.10 -4.43 7.16
C LEU A 56 -9.13 -5.14 5.80
N LEU A 57 -9.30 -4.39 4.72
CA LEU A 57 -9.28 -4.95 3.36
C LEU A 57 -7.92 -5.57 3.02
N GLU A 58 -6.83 -4.86 3.30
CA GLU A 58 -5.47 -5.34 3.06
C GLU A 58 -5.21 -6.63 3.82
N PHE A 59 -5.49 -6.65 5.13
CA PHE A 59 -5.18 -7.78 5.99
C PHE A 59 -6.03 -9.02 5.70
N PHE A 60 -7.35 -8.87 5.48
CA PHE A 60 -8.25 -10.02 5.34
C PHE A 60 -8.39 -10.53 3.91
N ILE A 61 -8.38 -9.65 2.94
CA ILE A 61 -8.72 -9.95 1.55
C ILE A 61 -7.51 -9.82 0.64
N VAL A 62 -6.89 -8.65 0.62
CA VAL A 62 -5.89 -8.29 -0.38
C VAL A 62 -4.62 -9.10 -0.18
N ASP A 63 -4.14 -9.26 1.05
CA ASP A 63 -2.91 -10.00 1.35
C ASP A 63 -2.99 -11.45 0.84
N LYS A 64 -4.09 -12.16 1.13
CA LYS A 64 -4.29 -13.53 0.66
C LYS A 64 -4.42 -13.63 -0.85
N LEU A 65 -5.19 -12.71 -1.45
CA LEU A 65 -5.46 -12.73 -2.88
C LEU A 65 -4.22 -12.31 -3.69
N ALA A 66 -3.49 -11.31 -3.21
CA ALA A 66 -2.25 -10.84 -3.82
C ALA A 66 -1.17 -11.94 -3.81
N HIS A 67 -1.02 -12.66 -2.68
CA HIS A 67 -0.13 -13.82 -2.62
C HIS A 67 -0.54 -14.91 -3.61
N ALA A 68 -1.81 -15.27 -3.65
CA ALA A 68 -2.31 -16.30 -4.58
C ALA A 68 -2.09 -15.93 -6.05
N LEU A 69 -2.28 -14.66 -6.41
CA LEU A 69 -2.05 -14.17 -7.77
C LEU A 69 -0.56 -14.02 -8.09
N ALA A 70 0.24 -13.54 -7.16
CA ALA A 70 1.67 -13.38 -7.35
C ALA A 70 2.35 -14.75 -7.61
N PHE A 71 2.00 -15.78 -6.84
CA PHE A 71 2.55 -17.14 -7.05
C PHE A 71 2.07 -17.85 -8.32
N ARG A 72 1.15 -17.25 -9.08
CA ARG A 72 0.89 -17.68 -10.46
C ARG A 72 1.90 -17.13 -11.47
N MET A 73 2.57 -16.03 -11.13
CA MET A 73 3.52 -15.34 -12.01
C MET A 73 4.98 -15.60 -11.63
N VAL A 74 5.25 -15.84 -10.34
CA VAL A 74 6.60 -16.08 -9.81
C VAL A 74 6.65 -17.40 -9.06
N THR A 75 7.80 -18.06 -9.13
CA THR A 75 8.06 -19.32 -8.41
C THR A 75 8.70 -19.05 -7.05
N PRO A 76 8.52 -19.95 -6.05
CA PRO A 76 9.19 -19.81 -4.75
C PRO A 76 10.72 -19.80 -4.82
N ASN A 77 11.29 -20.26 -5.93
CA ASN A 77 12.74 -20.30 -6.18
C ASN A 77 13.29 -18.99 -6.77
N ASP A 78 12.43 -18.03 -7.13
CA ASP A 78 12.85 -16.74 -7.63
C ASP A 78 13.49 -15.89 -6.53
N ARG A 79 14.26 -14.89 -6.93
CA ARG A 79 14.89 -13.97 -5.98
C ARG A 79 13.85 -13.34 -5.06
N PRO A 80 14.10 -13.25 -3.73
CA PRO A 80 13.13 -12.70 -2.77
C PRO A 80 12.60 -11.31 -3.14
N ILE A 81 13.42 -10.53 -3.83
CA ILE A 81 13.04 -9.20 -4.32
C ILE A 81 11.94 -9.28 -5.39
N VAL A 82 12.06 -10.23 -6.34
CA VAL A 82 11.10 -10.42 -7.42
C VAL A 82 9.76 -10.87 -6.86
N ILE A 83 9.78 -11.84 -5.94
CA ILE A 83 8.56 -12.32 -5.26
C ILE A 83 7.87 -11.17 -4.54
N THR A 84 8.63 -10.36 -3.83
CA THR A 84 8.06 -9.23 -3.06
C THR A 84 7.49 -8.14 -3.98
N LEU A 85 8.16 -7.85 -5.10
CA LEU A 85 7.67 -6.89 -6.10
C LEU A 85 6.38 -7.40 -6.75
N ALA A 86 6.31 -8.69 -7.07
CA ALA A 86 5.10 -9.31 -7.63
C ALA A 86 3.91 -9.25 -6.67
N ILE A 87 4.12 -9.58 -5.39
CA ILE A 87 3.07 -9.47 -4.37
C ILE A 87 2.60 -8.02 -4.23
N SER A 88 3.52 -7.05 -4.16
CA SER A 88 3.17 -5.63 -4.05
C SER A 88 2.40 -5.14 -5.29
N ALA A 89 2.78 -5.57 -6.49
CA ALA A 89 2.08 -5.21 -7.72
C ALA A 89 0.64 -5.77 -7.73
N MET A 90 0.46 -7.02 -7.31
CA MET A 90 -0.87 -7.65 -7.24
C MET A 90 -1.73 -7.00 -6.15
N SER A 91 -1.16 -6.64 -4.99
CA SER A 91 -1.87 -5.87 -3.97
C SER A 91 -2.43 -4.57 -4.53
N ILE A 92 -1.64 -3.81 -5.29
CA ILE A 92 -2.09 -2.54 -5.89
C ILE A 92 -3.20 -2.78 -6.91
N CYS A 93 -3.07 -3.81 -7.76
CA CYS A 93 -4.08 -4.16 -8.76
C CYS A 93 -5.46 -4.44 -8.14
N ILE A 94 -5.49 -4.99 -6.94
CA ILE A 94 -6.73 -5.29 -6.20
C ILE A 94 -7.17 -4.07 -5.39
N MET A 95 -6.24 -3.49 -4.62
CA MET A 95 -6.54 -2.44 -3.66
C MET A 95 -6.95 -1.13 -4.33
N CYS A 96 -6.29 -0.75 -5.42
CA CYS A 96 -6.54 0.52 -6.11
C CYS A 96 -7.99 0.67 -6.61
N PRO A 97 -8.59 -0.30 -7.34
CA PRO A 97 -9.98 -0.21 -7.76
C PRO A 97 -10.96 -0.19 -6.58
N VAL A 98 -10.72 -1.03 -5.57
CA VAL A 98 -11.60 -1.14 -4.40
C VAL A 98 -11.59 0.15 -3.59
N MET A 99 -10.42 0.69 -3.27
CA MET A 99 -10.30 1.93 -2.52
C MET A 99 -10.79 3.15 -3.32
N SER A 100 -10.58 3.17 -4.64
CA SER A 100 -11.12 4.21 -5.51
C SER A 100 -12.65 4.18 -5.56
N LEU A 101 -13.27 2.99 -5.49
CA LEU A 101 -14.72 2.85 -5.39
C LEU A 101 -15.24 3.43 -4.07
N ILE A 102 -14.63 3.02 -2.95
CA ILE A 102 -15.00 3.49 -1.62
C ILE A 102 -14.84 5.01 -1.53
N ALA A 103 -13.73 5.57 -2.00
CA ALA A 103 -13.51 7.01 -2.02
C ALA A 103 -14.54 7.74 -2.89
N THR A 104 -14.92 7.18 -4.03
CA THR A 104 -15.94 7.77 -4.91
C THR A 104 -17.32 7.81 -4.25
N VAL A 105 -17.68 6.73 -3.58
CA VAL A 105 -18.97 6.64 -2.89
C VAL A 105 -19.06 7.56 -1.67
N LEU A 106 -17.99 7.62 -0.86
CA LEU A 106 -17.99 8.35 0.41
C LEU A 106 -17.71 9.85 0.26
N PHE A 107 -16.85 10.25 -0.68
CA PHE A 107 -16.33 11.62 -0.70
C PHE A 107 -16.64 12.40 -1.98
N LYS A 108 -16.95 11.73 -3.10
CA LYS A 108 -17.14 12.42 -4.38
C LYS A 108 -18.58 12.76 -4.73
N ASN A 109 -19.59 12.32 -3.96
CA ASN A 109 -21.02 12.58 -4.21
C ASN A 109 -21.41 12.42 -5.69
N ALA A 110 -20.91 11.40 -6.37
CA ALA A 110 -20.96 11.25 -7.82
C ALA A 110 -22.39 10.98 -8.37
N GLY A 111 -23.39 10.77 -7.50
CA GLY A 111 -24.78 10.55 -7.89
C GLY A 111 -24.95 9.46 -8.95
N SER A 112 -25.59 9.78 -10.08
CA SER A 112 -25.78 8.85 -11.19
C SER A 112 -24.48 8.52 -11.98
N ASN A 113 -23.42 9.30 -11.79
CA ASN A 113 -22.13 9.15 -12.52
C ASN A 113 -21.08 8.36 -11.74
N ILE A 114 -21.48 7.57 -10.73
CA ILE A 114 -20.56 6.81 -9.87
C ILE A 114 -19.61 5.95 -10.68
N ILE A 115 -20.07 5.20 -11.67
CA ILE A 115 -19.28 4.27 -12.47
C ILE A 115 -18.21 5.03 -13.27
N SER A 116 -18.58 6.10 -13.93
CA SER A 116 -17.65 6.92 -14.72
C SER A 116 -16.59 7.57 -13.84
N THR A 117 -16.99 8.15 -12.71
CA THR A 117 -16.09 8.80 -11.75
C THR A 117 -15.17 7.78 -11.08
N TRP A 118 -15.67 6.60 -10.74
CA TRP A 118 -14.87 5.50 -10.21
C TRP A 118 -13.80 5.05 -11.20
N PHE A 119 -14.20 4.79 -12.45
CA PHE A 119 -13.25 4.34 -13.48
C PHE A 119 -12.15 5.39 -13.74
N GLN A 120 -12.54 6.64 -13.88
CA GLN A 120 -11.61 7.76 -14.03
C GLN A 120 -10.67 7.87 -12.82
N THR A 121 -11.19 7.80 -11.61
CA THR A 121 -10.39 7.87 -10.38
C THR A 121 -9.40 6.71 -10.30
N THR A 122 -9.84 5.50 -10.61
CA THR A 122 -8.97 4.32 -10.63
C THR A 122 -7.84 4.47 -11.65
N PHE A 123 -8.16 4.96 -12.85
CA PHE A 123 -7.19 5.15 -13.91
C PHE A 123 -6.08 6.15 -13.54
N PHE A 124 -6.44 7.25 -12.89
CA PHE A 124 -5.45 8.23 -12.41
C PHE A 124 -4.70 7.78 -11.16
N ASN A 125 -5.36 7.07 -10.27
CA ASN A 125 -4.75 6.59 -9.03
C ASN A 125 -3.78 5.45 -9.25
N PHE A 126 -4.04 4.56 -10.21
CA PHE A 126 -3.27 3.34 -10.42
C PHE A 126 -1.77 3.59 -10.66
N PRO A 127 -1.34 4.42 -11.63
CA PRO A 127 0.07 4.65 -11.86
C PRO A 127 0.76 5.30 -10.66
N VAL A 128 0.10 6.27 -10.01
CA VAL A 128 0.67 6.95 -8.84
C VAL A 128 0.82 5.98 -7.67
N ALA A 129 -0.21 5.18 -7.39
CA ALA A 129 -0.17 4.16 -6.36
C ALA A 129 0.95 3.13 -6.63
N PHE A 130 1.08 2.69 -7.89
CA PHE A 130 2.09 1.73 -8.29
C PHE A 130 3.51 2.26 -8.09
N PHE A 131 3.81 3.44 -8.61
CA PHE A 131 5.13 4.06 -8.43
C PHE A 131 5.43 4.36 -6.97
N TRP A 132 4.47 4.90 -6.23
CA TRP A 132 4.62 5.20 -4.81
C TRP A 132 4.92 3.94 -3.98
N GLN A 133 4.14 2.89 -4.17
CA GLN A 133 4.32 1.61 -3.47
C GLN A 133 5.67 0.97 -3.80
N MET A 134 6.05 0.96 -5.09
CA MET A 134 7.23 0.25 -5.56
C MET A 134 8.53 0.94 -5.15
N PHE A 135 8.60 2.27 -5.30
CA PHE A 135 9.86 3.03 -5.13
C PHE A 135 10.00 3.67 -3.76
N TYR A 136 8.91 4.04 -3.10
CA TYR A 136 8.96 4.77 -1.84
C TYR A 136 8.42 3.95 -0.68
N CYS A 137 7.16 3.58 -0.70
CA CYS A 137 6.49 2.93 0.41
C CYS A 137 7.13 1.57 0.73
N GLY A 138 7.29 0.71 -0.26
CA GLY A 138 7.86 -0.63 -0.09
C GLY A 138 9.26 -0.62 0.52
N PRO A 139 10.26 0.04 -0.09
CA PRO A 139 11.62 0.11 0.46
C PRO A 139 11.68 0.80 1.83
N CYS A 140 10.93 1.92 1.99
CA CYS A 140 10.92 2.69 3.23
C CYS A 140 10.41 1.85 4.42
N ILE A 141 9.26 1.20 4.25
CA ILE A 141 8.67 0.38 5.32
C ILE A 141 9.53 -0.83 5.63
N ARG A 142 10.13 -1.48 4.62
CA ARG A 142 11.06 -2.60 4.85
C ARG A 142 12.30 -2.16 5.61
N PHE A 143 12.84 -0.99 5.31
CA PHE A 143 13.98 -0.42 6.03
C PHE A 143 13.63 -0.12 7.50
N ILE A 144 12.49 0.53 7.75
CA ILE A 144 12.01 0.83 9.10
C ILE A 144 11.73 -0.47 9.86
N PHE A 145 11.03 -1.42 9.23
CA PHE A 145 10.70 -2.70 9.84
C PHE A 145 11.95 -3.53 10.17
N GLY A 146 12.94 -3.55 9.26
CA GLY A 146 14.23 -4.21 9.51
C GLY A 146 15.00 -3.60 10.68
N LYS A 147 14.86 -2.28 10.91
CA LYS A 147 15.47 -1.58 12.04
C LYS A 147 14.70 -1.83 13.35
N MET A 148 13.39 -1.97 13.30
CA MET A 148 12.55 -2.28 14.47
C MET A 148 12.68 -3.75 14.92
N PHE A 149 12.86 -4.67 13.96
CA PHE A 149 12.99 -6.10 14.20
C PHE A 149 14.28 -6.64 13.57
N PRO A 150 15.46 -6.33 14.15
CA PRO A 150 16.73 -6.80 13.62
C PRO A 150 16.78 -8.33 13.66
N ASN A 151 16.92 -8.94 12.49
CA ASN A 151 17.12 -10.39 12.37
C ASN A 151 18.51 -10.75 12.92
N LYS A 152 18.56 -11.58 13.94
CA LYS A 152 19.85 -12.10 14.48
C LYS A 152 20.70 -12.86 13.46
N GLU A 153 20.09 -13.35 12.38
CA GLU A 153 20.81 -14.05 11.30
C GLU A 153 21.77 -13.13 10.52
N ASN A 154 21.38 -11.86 10.28
CA ASN A 154 22.25 -10.89 9.59
C ASN A 154 23.40 -10.38 10.47
N ALA A 155 23.37 -10.59 11.77
CA ALA A 155 24.46 -10.26 12.68
C ALA A 155 25.54 -11.36 12.67
N VAL A 156 25.17 -12.60 12.44
CA VAL A 156 26.10 -13.74 12.35
C VAL A 156 26.86 -13.70 11.02
N GLU A 157 26.18 -13.37 9.91
CA GLU A 157 26.78 -13.32 8.59
C GLU A 157 27.81 -12.15 8.44
N LYS A 158 27.55 -11.03 9.13
CA LYS A 158 28.51 -9.92 9.18
C LYS A 158 29.78 -10.26 9.98
N ASN A 159 29.69 -11.09 10.99
CA ASN A 159 30.84 -11.47 11.81
C ASN A 159 31.71 -12.56 11.15
N VAL A 160 31.12 -13.34 10.23
CA VAL A 160 31.86 -14.39 9.48
C VAL A 160 32.64 -13.81 8.28
N VAL A 161 32.27 -12.64 7.77
CA VAL A 161 32.95 -11.96 6.64
C VAL A 161 34.08 -11.04 7.11
N THR A 162 34.21 -10.82 8.44
CA THR A 162 35.26 -9.97 9.03
C THR A 162 36.35 -10.72 9.77
N GLU A 163 36.35 -12.06 9.74
CA GLU A 163 37.47 -12.95 10.08
C GLU A 163 38.11 -13.55 8.81
#